data_4511037a66d4d43721fbfcb28a5c948d
#
_entry.id   4511037a66d4d43721fbfcb28a5c948d
#
_cell.length_a   1.000
_cell.length_b   1.000
_cell.length_c   1.000
_cell.angle_alpha   90.00
_cell.angle_beta   90.00
_cell.angle_gamma   90.00
#
_symmetry.space_group_name_H-M   'P 1'
#
loop_
_entity.id
_entity.type
_entity.pdbx_description
1 polymer ?
#
loop_
_entity_poly.entity_id
_entity_poly.type
_entity_poly.pdbx_seq_one_letter_code
_entity_poly.pdbx_strand_id
1 'polypeptide(L)'
;MIKEHFFRIADFIFSVKVPKTQDIVVLLPSLIPFRCEKTEAEPILFRFEAFSDELPCETEEKVIGESVNDLGFTRLKKCVYGYKVELKFTTEGAIHTMIADSRFKECKAVMCWEDAYVGSALCSLLRIAFAQAVVWHNAISIHASVVKYRGVGYLFMGKSGTGKSTHSSIWQQNFDECT
;
A
#
# COMPACT_ATOMS: atom_id res chain seq x y z
N MET A 1 5.36 21.93 -6.56
CA MET A 1 5.63 21.09 -7.75
C MET A 1 5.59 19.63 -7.32
N ILE A 2 4.92 18.75 -8.08
CA ILE A 2 4.70 17.34 -7.82
C ILE A 2 5.53 16.50 -8.79
N LYS A 3 5.97 15.30 -8.38
CA LYS A 3 6.65 14.32 -9.22
C LYS A 3 5.87 13.01 -9.20
N GLU A 4 5.65 12.43 -10.37
CA GLU A 4 4.95 11.17 -10.55
C GLU A 4 5.93 10.02 -10.74
N HIS A 5 5.66 8.89 -10.09
CA HIS A 5 6.44 7.67 -10.15
C HIS A 5 5.50 6.51 -10.47
N PHE A 6 5.97 5.57 -11.29
CA PHE A 6 5.22 4.38 -11.66
C PHE A 6 5.86 3.13 -11.08
N PHE A 7 4.99 2.23 -10.64
CA PHE A 7 5.38 0.94 -10.06
C PHE A 7 4.57 -0.16 -10.71
N ARG A 8 5.19 -1.34 -10.90
CA ARG A 8 4.55 -2.54 -11.44
C ARG A 8 4.67 -3.67 -10.42
N ILE A 9 3.53 -4.15 -9.93
CA ILE A 9 3.45 -5.32 -9.07
C ILE A 9 2.58 -6.36 -9.78
N ALA A 10 3.12 -7.54 -10.05
CA ALA A 10 2.57 -8.49 -11.00
C ALA A 10 2.33 -7.78 -12.35
N ASP A 11 1.15 -7.86 -12.92
CA ASP A 11 0.79 -7.21 -14.17
C ASP A 11 0.10 -5.84 -13.98
N PHE A 12 0.08 -5.32 -12.75
CA PHE A 12 -0.63 -4.09 -12.42
C PHE A 12 0.33 -2.91 -12.26
N ILE A 13 0.07 -1.85 -13.04
CA ILE A 13 0.80 -0.58 -12.93
C ILE A 13 -0.04 0.40 -12.12
N PHE A 14 0.60 1.11 -11.19
CA PHE A 14 -0.01 2.22 -10.48
C PHE A 14 0.95 3.41 -10.40
N SER A 15 0.39 4.60 -10.23
CA SER A 15 1.19 5.81 -10.08
C SER A 15 1.10 6.37 -8.67
N VAL A 16 2.22 6.96 -8.23
CA VAL A 16 2.35 7.67 -6.95
C VAL A 16 2.91 9.06 -7.22
N LYS A 17 2.14 10.08 -6.87
CA LYS A 17 2.53 11.48 -6.93
C LYS A 17 2.90 11.96 -5.54
N VAL A 18 4.10 12.51 -5.40
CA VAL A 18 4.59 13.13 -4.16
C VAL A 18 5.19 14.50 -4.46
N PRO A 19 5.29 15.41 -3.47
CA PRO A 19 6.02 16.67 -3.63
C PRO A 19 7.46 16.43 -4.07
N LYS A 20 8.01 17.29 -4.94
CA LYS A 20 9.41 17.17 -5.40
C LYS A 20 10.45 17.30 -4.28
N THR A 21 10.05 17.84 -3.14
CA THR A 21 10.90 17.92 -1.93
C THR A 21 11.09 16.57 -1.24
N GLN A 22 10.28 15.58 -1.61
CA GLN A 22 10.31 14.24 -1.03
C GLN A 22 11.10 13.27 -1.92
N ASP A 23 12.01 12.50 -1.34
CA ASP A 23 12.73 11.46 -2.05
C ASP A 23 11.96 10.13 -1.97
N ILE A 24 11.47 9.67 -3.13
CA ILE A 24 10.70 8.43 -3.23
C ILE A 24 11.51 7.19 -2.82
N VAL A 25 12.82 7.22 -2.96
CA VAL A 25 13.70 6.10 -2.57
C VAL A 25 13.75 5.95 -1.05
N VAL A 26 13.78 7.08 -0.35
CA VAL A 26 13.74 7.11 1.11
C VAL A 26 12.35 6.79 1.65
N LEU A 27 11.31 7.33 1.01
CA LEU A 27 9.92 7.13 1.43
C LEU A 27 9.43 5.69 1.24
N LEU A 28 9.77 5.06 0.12
CA LEU A 28 9.21 3.77 -0.31
C LEU A 28 10.31 2.78 -0.73
N PRO A 29 11.32 2.50 0.11
CA PRO A 29 12.46 1.65 -0.26
C PRO A 29 12.01 0.24 -0.69
N SER A 30 10.95 -0.30 -0.10
CA SER A 30 10.41 -1.62 -0.45
C SER A 30 9.72 -1.68 -1.82
N LEU A 31 9.35 -0.54 -2.40
CA LEU A 31 8.73 -0.46 -3.72
C LEU A 31 9.73 -0.17 -4.84
N ILE A 32 10.95 0.27 -4.52
CA ILE A 32 11.95 0.64 -5.53
C ILE A 32 12.27 -0.50 -6.51
N PRO A 33 12.36 -1.77 -6.09
CA PRO A 33 12.55 -2.88 -7.03
C PRO A 33 11.42 -3.05 -8.07
N PHE A 34 10.25 -2.49 -7.78
CA PHE A 34 9.06 -2.55 -8.64
C PHE A 34 8.86 -1.29 -9.48
N ARG A 35 9.78 -0.33 -9.40
CA ARG A 35 9.71 0.90 -10.19
C ARG A 35 9.83 0.59 -11.67
N CYS A 36 8.99 1.21 -12.50
CA CYS A 36 8.98 1.00 -13.93
C CYS A 36 8.80 2.33 -14.69
N GLU A 37 9.08 2.28 -15.98
CA GLU A 37 8.60 3.27 -16.94
C GLU A 37 7.24 2.80 -17.46
N LYS A 38 6.36 3.73 -17.76
CA LYS A 38 5.03 3.47 -18.29
C LYS A 38 4.90 4.03 -19.69
N THR A 39 4.40 3.23 -20.63
CA THR A 39 3.96 3.70 -21.95
C THR A 39 2.54 4.26 -21.90
N GLU A 40 2.18 5.11 -22.85
CA GLU A 40 0.83 5.70 -22.90
C GLU A 40 -0.28 4.63 -23.03
N ALA A 41 0.00 3.53 -23.72
CA ALA A 41 -0.96 2.45 -23.97
C ALA A 41 -1.24 1.56 -22.74
N GLU A 42 -0.39 1.57 -21.70
CA GLU A 42 -0.55 0.70 -20.55
C GLU A 42 -1.60 1.24 -19.57
N PRO A 43 -2.58 0.41 -19.15
CA PRO A 43 -3.60 0.81 -18.20
C PRO A 43 -2.99 1.04 -16.81
N ILE A 44 -3.53 2.02 -16.09
CA ILE A 44 -3.17 2.29 -14.70
C ILE A 44 -4.26 1.67 -13.81
N LEU A 45 -3.84 0.84 -12.84
CA LEU A 45 -4.72 0.25 -11.84
C LEU A 45 -5.35 1.33 -10.96
N PHE A 46 -4.51 2.20 -10.39
CA PHE A 46 -4.94 3.37 -9.63
C PHE A 46 -3.90 4.50 -9.67
N ARG A 47 -4.35 5.71 -9.37
CA ARG A 47 -3.51 6.87 -9.14
C ARG A 47 -3.57 7.26 -7.68
N PHE A 48 -2.41 7.50 -7.10
CA PHE A 48 -2.27 7.92 -5.72
C PHE A 48 -1.54 9.27 -5.66
N GLU A 49 -2.17 10.28 -5.08
CA GLU A 49 -1.58 11.61 -4.91
C GLU A 49 -1.44 11.92 -3.43
N ALA A 50 -0.20 12.16 -2.99
CA ALA A 50 0.12 12.54 -1.62
C ALA A 50 0.53 14.01 -1.54
N PHE A 51 -0.07 14.76 -0.63
CA PHE A 51 0.14 16.20 -0.45
C PHE A 51 0.03 16.60 1.03
N SER A 52 0.21 17.89 1.32
CA SER A 52 0.14 18.46 2.68
C SER A 52 -1.18 19.16 2.98
N ASP A 53 -1.93 19.56 1.93
CA ASP A 53 -3.14 20.36 2.07
C ASP A 53 -4.30 19.54 2.67
N GLU A 54 -5.28 20.22 3.25
CA GLU A 54 -6.45 19.55 3.83
C GLU A 54 -7.33 18.92 2.73
N LEU A 55 -7.90 17.76 3.05
CA LEU A 55 -8.95 17.16 2.23
C LEU A 55 -10.27 17.87 2.46
N PRO A 56 -11.15 17.91 1.45
CA PRO A 56 -12.52 18.39 1.64
C PRO A 56 -13.19 17.65 2.81
N CYS A 57 -13.76 18.42 3.72
CA CYS A 57 -14.54 17.83 4.81
C CYS A 57 -15.86 17.29 4.23
N GLU A 58 -16.12 15.99 4.36
CA GLU A 58 -17.40 15.40 4.02
C GLU A 58 -18.32 15.41 5.25
N THR A 59 -19.57 15.76 5.04
CA THR A 59 -20.57 15.91 6.13
C THR A 59 -21.14 14.56 6.59
N GLU A 60 -21.04 13.50 5.78
CA GLU A 60 -21.58 12.19 6.09
C GLU A 60 -20.50 11.12 6.02
N GLU A 61 -19.96 10.75 7.18
CA GLU A 61 -18.97 9.68 7.31
C GLU A 61 -19.51 8.59 8.25
N LYS A 62 -19.47 7.34 7.82
CA LYS A 62 -19.84 6.17 8.65
C LYS A 62 -18.63 5.27 8.83
N VAL A 63 -18.19 5.05 10.06
CA VAL A 63 -17.14 4.06 10.37
C VAL A 63 -17.68 2.67 10.03
N ILE A 64 -16.93 1.93 9.19
CA ILE A 64 -17.26 0.57 8.76
C ILE A 64 -16.21 -0.46 9.18
N GLY A 65 -15.04 -0.01 9.61
CA GLY A 65 -13.99 -0.87 10.16
C GLY A 65 -12.97 -0.07 10.95
N GLU A 66 -12.47 -0.69 12.00
CA GLU A 66 -11.39 -0.13 12.81
C GLU A 66 -10.47 -1.24 13.29
N SER A 67 -9.19 -0.98 13.26
CA SER A 67 -8.15 -1.84 13.83
C SER A 67 -7.26 -0.98 14.70
N VAL A 68 -7.18 -1.34 15.97
CA VAL A 68 -6.31 -0.67 16.97
C VAL A 68 -5.37 -1.72 17.54
N ASN A 69 -4.10 -1.40 17.61
CA ASN A 69 -3.08 -2.24 18.23
C ASN A 69 -1.96 -1.37 18.84
N ASP A 70 -0.99 -1.99 19.45
CA ASP A 70 0.13 -1.30 20.11
C ASP A 70 0.99 -0.46 19.15
N LEU A 71 0.84 -0.65 17.84
CA LEU A 71 1.58 0.08 16.81
C LEU A 71 0.81 1.28 16.24
N GLY A 72 -0.47 1.46 16.62
CA GLY A 72 -1.28 2.55 16.12
C GLY A 72 -2.71 2.14 15.78
N PHE A 73 -3.35 2.86 14.87
CA PHE A 73 -4.69 2.51 14.42
C PHE A 73 -4.88 2.72 12.92
N THR A 74 -5.86 1.99 12.38
CA THR A 74 -6.42 2.23 11.04
C THR A 74 -7.93 2.25 11.16
N ARG A 75 -8.56 3.29 10.64
CA ARG A 75 -10.02 3.45 10.63
C ARG A 75 -10.48 3.62 9.20
N LEU A 76 -11.43 2.80 8.78
CA LEU A 76 -12.09 2.87 7.48
C LEU A 76 -13.49 3.45 7.64
N LYS A 77 -13.77 4.48 6.89
CA LYS A 77 -15.07 5.15 6.84
C LYS A 77 -15.68 5.07 5.44
N LYS A 78 -16.96 4.88 5.34
CA LYS A 78 -17.73 5.06 4.11
C LYS A 78 -18.13 6.53 4.00
N CYS A 79 -17.91 7.12 2.83
CA CYS A 79 -18.27 8.49 2.50
C CYS A 79 -19.15 8.54 1.26
N VAL A 80 -19.70 9.69 0.92
CA VAL A 80 -20.59 9.87 -0.24
C VAL A 80 -19.92 9.40 -1.55
N TYR A 81 -18.66 9.79 -1.79
CA TYR A 81 -17.93 9.49 -3.02
C TYR A 81 -17.09 8.21 -2.98
N GLY A 82 -17.02 7.54 -1.84
CA GLY A 82 -16.18 6.35 -1.72
C GLY A 82 -15.79 6.01 -0.29
N TYR A 83 -14.50 6.05 -0.01
CA TYR A 83 -13.95 5.65 1.28
C TYR A 83 -12.95 6.66 1.80
N LYS A 84 -12.90 6.79 3.13
CA LYS A 84 -11.85 7.52 3.85
C LYS A 84 -11.11 6.56 4.77
N VAL A 85 -9.80 6.57 4.69
CA VAL A 85 -8.92 5.80 5.58
C VAL A 85 -8.14 6.78 6.43
N GLU A 86 -8.26 6.66 7.74
CA GLU A 86 -7.42 7.35 8.71
C GLU A 86 -6.41 6.34 9.25
N LEU A 87 -5.14 6.67 9.19
CA LEU A 87 -4.06 5.80 9.61
C LEU A 87 -3.09 6.56 10.52
N LYS A 88 -2.80 5.97 11.66
CA LYS A 88 -1.74 6.37 12.58
C LYS A 88 -0.79 5.19 12.72
N PHE A 89 0.44 5.33 12.25
CA PHE A 89 1.37 4.20 12.14
C PHE A 89 1.95 3.79 13.50
N THR A 90 2.10 4.73 14.42
CA THR A 90 2.52 4.48 15.82
C THR A 90 1.63 5.25 16.76
N THR A 91 1.66 4.92 18.05
CA THR A 91 0.90 5.64 19.09
C THR A 91 1.26 7.11 19.20
N GLU A 92 2.49 7.49 18.82
CA GLU A 92 3.01 8.85 18.90
C GLU A 92 3.03 9.58 17.56
N GLY A 93 2.87 8.84 16.43
CA GLY A 93 2.90 9.40 15.07
C GLY A 93 1.71 10.30 14.75
N ALA A 94 1.79 10.99 13.62
CA ALA A 94 0.70 11.78 13.08
C ALA A 94 -0.41 10.92 12.48
N ILE A 95 -1.61 11.49 12.33
CA ILE A 95 -2.68 10.87 11.55
C ILE A 95 -2.50 11.27 10.09
N HIS A 96 -2.43 10.26 9.23
CA HIS A 96 -2.45 10.40 7.78
C HIS A 96 -3.82 9.98 7.27
N THR A 97 -4.36 10.72 6.31
CA THR A 97 -5.72 10.48 5.82
C THR A 97 -5.70 10.28 4.32
N MET A 98 -6.33 9.22 3.85
CA MET A 98 -6.56 8.97 2.42
C MET A 98 -8.06 8.98 2.13
N ILE A 99 -8.47 9.62 1.05
CA ILE A 99 -9.78 9.43 0.42
C ILE A 99 -9.58 8.68 -0.90
N ALA A 100 -10.54 7.82 -1.22
CA ALA A 100 -10.56 7.05 -2.45
C ALA A 100 -11.97 6.96 -3.01
N ASP A 101 -12.10 6.92 -4.33
CA ASP A 101 -13.37 6.59 -4.96
C ASP A 101 -13.83 5.15 -4.60
N SER A 102 -15.04 4.79 -4.97
CA SER A 102 -15.64 3.49 -4.61
C SER A 102 -14.88 2.27 -5.14
N ARG A 103 -13.99 2.45 -6.12
CA ARG A 103 -13.16 1.39 -6.73
C ARG A 103 -11.67 1.53 -6.44
N PHE A 104 -11.28 2.53 -5.65
CA PHE A 104 -9.88 2.85 -5.38
C PHE A 104 -9.04 3.15 -6.62
N LYS A 105 -9.65 3.72 -7.66
CA LYS A 105 -8.94 4.16 -8.88
C LYS A 105 -8.23 5.49 -8.70
N GLU A 106 -8.85 6.41 -7.98
CA GLU A 106 -8.29 7.71 -7.65
C GLU A 106 -8.20 7.84 -6.13
N CYS A 107 -6.97 7.92 -5.63
CA CYS A 107 -6.67 8.04 -4.20
C CYS A 107 -5.93 9.34 -3.94
N LYS A 108 -6.36 10.09 -2.94
CA LYS A 108 -5.70 11.32 -2.48
C LYS A 108 -5.40 11.20 -1.00
N ALA A 109 -4.18 11.53 -0.59
CA ALA A 109 -3.77 11.42 0.81
C ALA A 109 -3.13 12.69 1.33
N VAL A 110 -3.58 13.14 2.51
CA VAL A 110 -2.91 14.16 3.29
C VAL A 110 -1.86 13.50 4.17
N MET A 111 -0.62 13.93 4.01
CA MET A 111 0.54 13.39 4.71
C MET A 111 1.17 14.46 5.58
N CYS A 112 1.46 14.12 6.83
CA CYS A 112 2.35 14.92 7.69
C CYS A 112 3.79 14.53 7.35
N TRP A 113 4.46 15.37 6.55
CA TRP A 113 5.81 15.07 6.03
C TRP A 113 6.91 15.13 7.10
N GLU A 114 6.65 15.78 8.23
CA GLU A 114 7.53 15.89 9.38
C GLU A 114 7.45 14.67 10.31
N ASP A 115 6.48 13.79 10.09
CA ASP A 115 6.37 12.54 10.86
C ASP A 115 7.52 11.59 10.51
N ALA A 116 8.25 11.13 11.52
CA ALA A 116 9.34 10.17 11.36
C ALA A 116 8.90 8.86 10.68
N TYR A 117 7.62 8.54 10.74
CA TYR A 117 7.03 7.31 10.18
C TYR A 117 6.26 7.54 8.87
N VAL A 118 6.39 8.72 8.26
CA VAL A 118 5.63 9.09 7.05
C VAL A 118 5.80 8.09 5.90
N GLY A 119 7.00 7.56 5.68
CA GLY A 119 7.24 6.54 4.65
C GLY A 119 6.49 5.24 4.92
N SER A 120 6.46 4.80 6.18
CA SER A 120 5.72 3.60 6.60
C SER A 120 4.20 3.80 6.49
N ALA A 121 3.73 4.98 6.86
CA ALA A 121 2.32 5.36 6.72
C ALA A 121 1.91 5.40 5.24
N LEU A 122 2.70 6.06 4.38
CA LEU A 122 2.47 6.10 2.93
C LEU A 122 2.46 4.70 2.32
N CYS A 123 3.43 3.85 2.68
CA CYS A 123 3.48 2.46 2.23
C CYS A 123 2.23 1.68 2.65
N SER A 124 1.72 1.90 3.87
CA SER A 124 0.51 1.24 4.38
C SER A 124 -0.75 1.69 3.63
N LEU A 125 -0.89 3.00 3.36
CA LEU A 125 -1.99 3.53 2.55
C LEU A 125 -1.95 2.98 1.12
N LEU A 126 -0.77 2.90 0.50
CA LEU A 126 -0.59 2.31 -0.84
C LEU A 126 -0.96 0.81 -0.86
N ARG A 127 -0.60 0.05 0.18
CA ARG A 127 -1.02 -1.36 0.31
C ARG A 127 -2.53 -1.50 0.38
N ILE A 128 -3.20 -0.63 1.13
CA ILE A 128 -4.67 -0.61 1.22
C ILE A 128 -5.26 -0.29 -0.15
N ALA A 129 -4.79 0.76 -0.82
CA ALA A 129 -5.26 1.15 -2.15
C ALA A 129 -5.07 0.02 -3.17
N PHE A 130 -3.88 -0.59 -3.22
CA PHE A 130 -3.59 -1.72 -4.10
C PHE A 130 -4.49 -2.92 -3.82
N ALA A 131 -4.62 -3.33 -2.54
CA ALA A 131 -5.42 -4.48 -2.17
C ALA A 131 -6.91 -4.32 -2.53
N GLN A 132 -7.43 -3.09 -2.44
CA GLN A 132 -8.82 -2.80 -2.81
C GLN A 132 -9.00 -2.67 -4.33
N ALA A 133 -8.04 -2.05 -5.03
CA ALA A 133 -8.13 -1.85 -6.47
C ALA A 133 -8.03 -3.17 -7.25
N VAL A 134 -7.16 -4.10 -6.88
CA VAL A 134 -6.96 -5.37 -7.61
C VAL A 134 -8.18 -6.30 -7.56
N VAL A 135 -9.05 -6.17 -6.55
CA VAL A 135 -10.28 -6.98 -6.45
C VAL A 135 -11.18 -6.81 -7.69
N TRP A 136 -11.21 -5.60 -8.25
CA TRP A 136 -11.98 -5.29 -9.47
C TRP A 136 -11.38 -5.90 -10.74
N HIS A 137 -10.19 -6.52 -10.62
CA HIS A 137 -9.46 -7.19 -11.70
C HIS A 137 -9.27 -8.69 -11.42
N ASN A 138 -10.15 -9.29 -10.60
CA ASN A 138 -10.14 -10.70 -10.22
C ASN A 138 -8.82 -11.14 -9.57
N ALA A 139 -8.17 -10.25 -8.83
CA ALA A 139 -6.95 -10.51 -8.08
C ALA A 139 -7.12 -10.16 -6.61
N ILE A 140 -6.32 -10.80 -5.75
CA ILE A 140 -6.31 -10.54 -4.31
C ILE A 140 -4.88 -10.38 -3.81
N SER A 141 -4.68 -9.48 -2.85
CA SER A 141 -3.43 -9.37 -2.10
C SER A 141 -3.43 -10.34 -0.93
N ILE A 142 -2.38 -11.15 -0.83
CA ILE A 142 -2.22 -12.12 0.27
C ILE A 142 -0.96 -11.79 1.06
N HIS A 143 -1.10 -11.70 2.39
CA HIS A 143 0.05 -11.60 3.29
C HIS A 143 0.63 -12.99 3.54
N ALA A 144 1.65 -13.37 2.76
CA ALA A 144 2.30 -14.67 2.81
C ALA A 144 3.81 -14.54 2.59
N SER A 145 4.55 -15.55 3.00
CA SER A 145 5.88 -15.84 2.46
C SER A 145 5.73 -16.82 1.31
N VAL A 146 6.46 -16.65 0.24
CA VAL A 146 6.30 -17.47 -0.98
C VAL A 146 7.65 -18.03 -1.39
N VAL A 147 7.68 -19.26 -1.82
CA VAL A 147 8.79 -19.88 -2.53
C VAL A 147 8.30 -20.46 -3.85
N LYS A 148 9.13 -20.44 -4.86
CA LYS A 148 8.91 -21.16 -6.11
C LYS A 148 9.81 -22.40 -6.11
N TYR A 149 9.22 -23.57 -6.23
CA TYR A 149 9.94 -24.83 -6.32
C TYR A 149 9.37 -25.67 -7.47
N ARG A 150 10.24 -26.07 -8.38
CA ARG A 150 9.88 -26.86 -9.58
C ARG A 150 8.73 -26.25 -10.37
N GLY A 151 8.72 -24.93 -10.54
CA GLY A 151 7.70 -24.22 -11.29
C GLY A 151 6.39 -23.94 -10.54
N VAL A 152 6.22 -24.45 -9.31
CA VAL A 152 5.03 -24.27 -8.48
C VAL A 152 5.32 -23.27 -7.36
N GLY A 153 4.38 -22.33 -7.12
CA GLY A 153 4.45 -21.40 -5.99
C GLY A 153 3.83 -21.99 -4.73
N TYR A 154 4.59 -22.01 -3.63
CA TYR A 154 4.13 -22.45 -2.31
C TYR A 154 3.98 -21.24 -1.39
N LEU A 155 2.78 -21.04 -0.85
CA LEU A 155 2.46 -19.91 0.02
C LEU A 155 2.40 -20.35 1.47
N PHE A 156 3.21 -19.74 2.33
CA PHE A 156 3.16 -19.93 3.77
C PHE A 156 2.34 -18.81 4.40
N MET A 157 1.15 -19.14 4.86
CA MET A 157 0.18 -18.20 5.46
C MET A 157 0.09 -18.42 6.97
N GLY A 158 -0.25 -17.35 7.69
CA GLY A 158 -0.43 -17.41 9.14
C GLY A 158 -0.29 -16.02 9.77
N LYS A 159 -0.54 -15.92 11.08
CA LYS A 159 -0.39 -14.69 11.86
C LYS A 159 1.07 -14.18 11.80
N SER A 160 1.27 -12.89 12.11
CA SER A 160 2.62 -12.33 12.28
C SER A 160 3.37 -13.12 13.37
N GLY A 161 4.68 -13.34 13.17
CA GLY A 161 5.52 -14.07 14.13
C GLY A 161 5.43 -15.63 14.06
N THR A 162 4.60 -16.22 13.20
CA THR A 162 4.47 -17.68 13.07
C THR A 162 5.61 -18.38 12.31
N GLY A 163 6.66 -17.64 11.95
CA GLY A 163 7.82 -18.22 11.28
C GLY A 163 7.66 -18.41 9.76
N LYS A 164 6.72 -17.72 9.11
CA LYS A 164 6.51 -17.83 7.64
C LYS A 164 7.81 -17.63 6.85
N SER A 165 8.52 -16.53 7.12
CA SER A 165 9.78 -16.21 6.44
C SER A 165 10.90 -17.18 6.78
N THR A 166 10.94 -17.67 8.03
CA THR A 166 11.88 -18.72 8.45
C THR A 166 11.63 -19.99 7.66
N HIS A 167 10.35 -20.37 7.50
CA HIS A 167 9.99 -21.58 6.75
C HIS A 167 10.38 -21.51 5.28
N SER A 168 10.11 -20.36 4.61
CA SER A 168 10.55 -20.16 3.23
C SER A 168 12.07 -20.15 3.08
N SER A 169 12.80 -19.56 4.04
CA SER A 169 14.27 -19.60 4.04
C SER A 169 14.83 -21.02 4.21
N ILE A 170 14.20 -21.87 5.04
CA ILE A 170 14.57 -23.28 5.18
C ILE A 170 14.38 -24.03 3.86
N TRP A 171 13.29 -23.76 3.13
CA TRP A 171 13.08 -24.34 1.81
C TRP A 171 14.18 -23.96 0.83
N GLN A 172 14.50 -22.65 0.75
CA GLN A 172 15.55 -22.13 -0.13
C GLN A 172 16.95 -22.71 0.18
N GLN A 173 17.21 -23.06 1.45
CA GLN A 173 18.48 -23.62 1.88
C GLN A 173 18.58 -25.14 1.65
N ASN A 174 17.49 -25.86 1.60
CA ASN A 174 17.49 -27.33 1.59
C ASN A 174 16.98 -27.95 0.28
N PHE A 175 16.40 -27.17 -0.60
CA PHE A 175 15.93 -27.67 -1.89
C PHE A 175 16.62 -26.92 -3.03
N ASP A 176 17.38 -27.66 -3.83
CA ASP A 176 17.88 -27.16 -5.10
C ASP A 176 16.70 -26.72 -6.00
N GLU A 177 16.84 -25.70 -6.81
CA GLU A 177 15.77 -25.10 -7.64
C GLU A 177 14.67 -24.36 -6.84
N CYS A 178 14.86 -24.07 -5.56
CA CYS A 178 13.96 -23.26 -4.76
C CYS A 178 14.39 -21.79 -4.78
N THR A 179 13.50 -20.88 -5.21
CA THR A 179 13.74 -19.44 -5.27
C THR A 179 12.66 -18.65 -4.52
#